data_bc4decf8681fbeaea730a7f6b62d35d1
#
_entry.id   bc4decf8681fbeaea730a7f6b62d35d1
#
_cell.length_a   1.000
_cell.length_b   1.000
_cell.length_c   1.000
_cell.angle_alpha   90.00
_cell.angle_beta   90.00
_cell.angle_gamma   90.00
#
_symmetry.space_group_name_H-M   'P 1'
#
loop_
_entity.id
_entity.type
_entity.pdbx_description
1 polymer ?
#
loop_
_entity_poly.entity_id
_entity_poly.type
_entity_poly.pdbx_seq_one_letter_code
_entity_poly.pdbx_strand_id
1 'polypeptide(L)'
;MDTGVAKRMRNNSNIVNFYAKEYIRERLESSLDKFIDKQLIMVVAPSGYGKSTLVRHYFNDRPYYNKMWFPMQSKEKDDNWVWKRLCQKLGEYSEELKGKLSDTQLPQSKQELSYIVKILRQYVNDTVYLIVDDYQECASVTLDNLIMEVVDNIDNIHIVLISRILPYNIPYEAMFLKGQSVLITQQDLKLTKDEEKVIFKENEINLTAEEADLLYEHTDGWISAVYLSLYEYKKLGRMGGFLSVNHLLKTTIFDKLSADMQEFFMKMSLFDWFDIEGAEYVTQLDVTENDLLESVEQFGFLDYDVTTHSFAMHTLLRNVSGMELNKSDIEISMLYNRAAEVSEKRKSYIKAVAYYTKAKNWDRIAALYAGKNGRRLIERAPGIFQSVRENIEEVMWEKYPTVMLNYLYYMSTKENVMPLYEEIINDINNHPIWKDNKFLMGEMMIILSILQFNNLEKMNQSLIKVREYFGERTSVIFGNSLLTYGTTC
;
A
#
# COMPACT_ATOMS: atom_id res chain seq x y z
N MET A 1 19.92 7.32 -34.55
CA MET A 1 18.73 6.83 -35.31
C MET A 1 17.51 7.23 -34.50
N ASP A 2 17.17 8.52 -34.54
CA ASP A 2 16.23 9.07 -33.54
C ASP A 2 15.40 10.21 -34.15
N THR A 3 14.76 9.93 -35.28
CA THR A 3 13.86 10.89 -35.95
C THR A 3 12.64 10.22 -36.63
N GLY A 4 12.44 8.93 -36.40
CA GLY A 4 11.36 8.15 -37.08
C GLY A 4 10.05 8.08 -36.27
N VAL A 5 10.10 8.13 -34.93
CA VAL A 5 8.92 7.95 -34.06
C VAL A 5 8.12 9.26 -33.95
N ALA A 6 8.79 10.39 -33.89
CA ALA A 6 8.13 11.70 -33.75
C ALA A 6 7.37 12.17 -35.02
N LYS A 7 7.50 11.49 -36.16
CA LYS A 7 6.85 11.89 -37.43
C LYS A 7 5.60 11.08 -37.79
N ARG A 8 5.32 9.96 -37.08
CA ARG A 8 4.07 9.18 -37.28
C ARG A 8 2.87 9.68 -36.44
N MET A 9 3.11 10.55 -35.44
CA MET A 9 2.06 11.11 -34.56
C MET A 9 1.29 12.30 -35.17
N ARG A 10 1.42 12.63 -36.45
CA ARG A 10 0.76 13.84 -37.04
C ARG A 10 -0.38 13.59 -38.01
N ASN A 11 -0.82 12.36 -38.24
CA ASN A 11 -1.86 12.09 -39.24
C ASN A 11 -3.02 11.19 -38.75
N ASN A 12 -3.60 11.48 -37.60
CA ASN A 12 -4.99 11.08 -37.32
C ASN A 12 -5.74 12.27 -36.74
N SER A 13 -6.22 13.10 -37.63
CA SER A 13 -7.03 14.28 -37.38
C SER A 13 -8.47 13.88 -37.04
N ASN A 14 -8.72 13.50 -35.79
CA ASN A 14 -10.03 13.61 -35.12
C ASN A 14 -9.92 13.25 -33.61
N ILE A 15 -8.71 13.22 -33.04
CA ILE A 15 -8.57 13.18 -31.57
C ILE A 15 -8.71 14.63 -31.13
N VAL A 16 -9.84 14.98 -30.56
CA VAL A 16 -9.98 16.23 -29.78
C VAL A 16 -9.02 16.06 -28.60
N ASN A 17 -7.82 16.64 -28.74
CA ASN A 17 -6.88 16.71 -27.63
C ASN A 17 -7.58 17.44 -26.48
N PHE A 18 -8.04 16.69 -25.50
CA PHE A 18 -8.67 17.21 -24.30
C PHE A 18 -7.58 17.75 -23.36
N TYR A 19 -7.01 18.89 -23.69
CA TYR A 19 -6.25 19.71 -22.74
C TYR A 19 -7.24 20.57 -21.98
N ALA A 20 -7.80 20.05 -20.89
CA ALA A 20 -8.39 20.92 -19.90
C ALA A 20 -7.26 21.70 -19.23
N LYS A 21 -7.41 23.02 -19.10
CA LYS A 21 -6.50 23.79 -18.25
C LYS A 21 -6.62 23.28 -16.83
N GLU A 22 -5.50 22.98 -16.23
CA GLU A 22 -5.44 22.56 -14.84
C GLU A 22 -5.82 23.76 -13.96
N TYR A 23 -6.82 23.58 -13.11
CA TYR A 23 -7.33 24.64 -12.24
C TYR A 23 -6.46 24.79 -11.00
N ILE A 24 -5.90 25.99 -10.80
CA ILE A 24 -5.11 26.33 -9.62
C ILE A 24 -6.05 26.74 -8.49
N ARG A 25 -5.99 26.03 -7.38
CA ARG A 25 -6.85 26.25 -6.22
C ARG A 25 -6.24 27.29 -5.28
N GLU A 26 -6.33 28.57 -5.64
CA GLU A 26 -5.74 29.69 -4.86
C GLU A 26 -6.15 29.66 -3.39
N ARG A 27 -7.38 29.26 -3.08
CA ARG A 27 -7.89 29.11 -1.71
C ARG A 27 -7.07 28.08 -0.90
N LEU A 28 -6.76 26.95 -1.51
CA LEU A 28 -5.98 25.88 -0.86
C LEU A 28 -4.50 26.21 -0.81
N GLU A 29 -3.96 26.85 -1.84
CA GLU A 29 -2.58 27.33 -1.81
C GLU A 29 -2.37 28.37 -0.71
N SER A 30 -3.30 29.31 -0.56
CA SER A 30 -3.29 30.30 0.54
C SER A 30 -3.43 29.64 1.92
N SER A 31 -4.07 28.49 2.00
CA SER A 31 -4.12 27.70 3.24
C SER A 31 -2.79 27.00 3.48
N LEU A 32 -2.17 26.41 2.46
CA LEU A 32 -0.84 25.81 2.57
C LEU A 32 0.22 26.85 2.98
N ASP A 33 0.18 28.08 2.46
CA ASP A 33 1.09 29.17 2.87
C ASP A 33 1.06 29.44 4.38
N LYS A 34 -0.10 29.25 5.03
CA LYS A 34 -0.25 29.42 6.49
C LYS A 34 0.31 28.25 7.29
N PHE A 35 0.44 27.10 6.67
CA PHE A 35 0.76 25.87 7.35
C PHE A 35 2.09 25.25 6.91
N ILE A 36 2.78 25.87 5.96
CA ILE A 36 3.99 25.32 5.37
C ILE A 36 5.13 25.11 6.39
N ASP A 37 5.14 25.91 7.46
CA ASP A 37 6.12 25.81 8.54
C ASP A 37 5.80 24.68 9.56
N LYS A 38 4.69 23.96 9.40
CA LYS A 38 4.38 22.83 10.27
C LYS A 38 5.29 21.64 9.95
N GLN A 39 5.72 20.91 10.97
CA GLN A 39 6.56 19.73 10.79
C GLN A 39 5.83 18.60 10.05
N LEU A 40 4.48 18.51 10.22
CA LEU A 40 3.67 17.50 9.54
C LEU A 40 2.43 18.13 8.89
N ILE A 41 2.35 18.03 7.57
CA ILE A 41 1.18 18.41 6.78
C ILE A 41 0.55 17.12 6.22
N MET A 42 -0.69 16.85 6.54
CA MET A 42 -1.42 15.70 6.02
C MET A 42 -2.52 16.17 5.07
N VAL A 43 -2.55 15.63 3.86
CA VAL A 43 -3.58 15.86 2.85
C VAL A 43 -4.33 14.55 2.63
N VAL A 44 -5.50 14.42 3.25
CA VAL A 44 -6.23 13.16 3.33
C VAL A 44 -7.60 13.28 2.67
N ALA A 45 -7.81 12.54 1.59
CA ALA A 45 -9.09 12.42 0.93
C ALA A 45 -9.10 11.18 0.00
N PRO A 46 -10.26 10.68 -0.40
CA PRO A 46 -10.37 9.64 -1.43
C PRO A 46 -9.68 10.03 -2.74
N SER A 47 -9.54 9.09 -3.67
CA SER A 47 -8.97 9.37 -4.98
C SER A 47 -9.81 10.39 -5.76
N GLY A 48 -9.15 11.11 -6.68
CA GLY A 48 -9.83 12.06 -7.55
C GLY A 48 -10.18 13.41 -6.91
N TYR A 49 -9.74 13.70 -5.68
CA TYR A 49 -9.88 15.03 -5.05
C TYR A 49 -8.71 15.99 -5.37
N GLY A 50 -7.74 15.54 -6.18
CA GLY A 50 -6.62 16.36 -6.62
C GLY A 50 -5.59 16.66 -5.53
N LYS A 51 -5.38 15.75 -4.58
CA LYS A 51 -4.39 15.89 -3.50
C LYS A 51 -2.98 16.11 -4.02
N SER A 52 -2.49 15.15 -4.82
CA SER A 52 -1.13 15.17 -5.39
C SER A 52 -0.95 16.36 -6.34
N THR A 53 -1.98 16.69 -7.11
CA THR A 53 -2.01 17.85 -7.99
C THR A 53 -1.84 19.15 -7.20
N LEU A 54 -2.61 19.34 -6.12
CA LEU A 54 -2.50 20.51 -5.26
C LEU A 54 -1.08 20.69 -4.71
N VAL A 55 -0.54 19.66 -4.10
CA VAL A 55 0.80 19.71 -3.50
C VAL A 55 1.87 19.91 -4.58
N ARG A 56 1.73 19.27 -5.75
CA ARG A 56 2.65 19.44 -6.86
C ARG A 56 2.66 20.87 -7.39
N HIS A 57 1.50 21.47 -7.63
CA HIS A 57 1.38 22.88 -8.03
C HIS A 57 2.02 23.79 -7.00
N TYR A 58 1.63 23.66 -5.75
CA TYR A 58 2.12 24.48 -4.67
C TYR A 58 3.65 24.56 -4.63
N PHE A 59 4.32 23.41 -4.71
CA PHE A 59 5.78 23.34 -4.67
C PHE A 59 6.45 23.67 -6.01
N ASN A 60 5.81 23.49 -7.14
CA ASN A 60 6.39 23.84 -8.45
C ASN A 60 6.43 25.35 -8.66
N ASP A 61 5.41 26.06 -8.20
CA ASP A 61 5.35 27.52 -8.27
C ASP A 61 6.29 28.20 -7.27
N ARG A 62 6.85 27.42 -6.32
CA ARG A 62 7.77 27.87 -5.28
C ARG A 62 9.10 27.12 -5.34
N PRO A 63 9.92 27.35 -6.40
CA PRO A 63 11.17 26.57 -6.63
C PRO A 63 12.24 26.80 -5.56
N TYR A 64 12.07 27.79 -4.68
CA TYR A 64 12.97 28.07 -3.56
C TYR A 64 12.79 27.09 -2.39
N TYR A 65 11.71 26.27 -2.36
CA TYR A 65 11.59 25.19 -1.40
C TYR A 65 12.38 23.98 -1.86
N ASN A 66 13.28 23.49 -1.01
CA ASN A 66 14.00 22.25 -1.23
C ASN A 66 13.03 21.09 -0.95
N LYS A 67 12.61 20.38 -1.99
CA LYS A 67 11.60 19.34 -1.93
C LYS A 67 12.11 18.00 -2.41
N MET A 68 11.71 16.94 -1.72
CA MET A 68 11.95 15.56 -2.13
C MET A 68 10.60 14.85 -2.26
N TRP A 69 10.27 14.39 -3.45
CA TRP A 69 9.02 13.71 -3.74
C TRP A 69 9.21 12.20 -3.75
N PHE A 70 8.44 11.51 -2.93
CA PHE A 70 8.42 10.05 -2.80
C PHE A 70 7.05 9.52 -3.25
N PRO A 71 6.85 9.17 -4.51
CA PRO A 71 5.65 8.47 -4.92
C PRO A 71 5.73 7.03 -4.41
N MET A 72 4.80 6.66 -3.53
CA MET A 72 4.70 5.30 -3.02
C MET A 72 3.78 4.51 -3.93
N GLN A 73 4.37 3.57 -4.66
CA GLN A 73 3.61 2.62 -5.46
C GLN A 73 3.62 1.29 -4.74
N SER A 74 2.43 0.73 -4.53
CA SER A 74 2.24 -0.55 -3.84
C SER A 74 2.69 -1.71 -4.72
N LYS A 75 3.99 -1.90 -4.91
CA LYS A 75 4.47 -3.14 -5.52
C LYS A 75 4.72 -4.24 -4.53
N GLU A 76 5.17 -3.89 -3.35
CA GLU A 76 5.38 -4.83 -2.26
C GLU A 76 5.24 -4.06 -0.95
N LYS A 77 4.34 -4.51 -0.08
CA LYS A 77 4.28 -4.03 1.31
C LYS A 77 5.45 -4.61 2.14
N ASP A 78 6.66 -4.63 1.56
CA ASP A 78 7.87 -4.93 2.30
C ASP A 78 8.48 -3.62 2.78
N ASP A 79 8.36 -3.37 4.08
CA ASP A 79 8.92 -2.20 4.76
C ASP A 79 10.41 -1.99 4.45
N ASN A 80 11.18 -3.06 4.22
CA ASN A 80 12.59 -2.96 3.87
C ASN A 80 12.80 -2.36 2.47
N TRP A 81 11.91 -2.66 1.52
CA TRP A 81 11.98 -2.06 0.20
C TRP A 81 11.65 -0.57 0.27
N VAL A 82 10.59 -0.21 1.01
CA VAL A 82 10.23 1.19 1.28
C VAL A 82 11.40 1.93 1.91
N TRP A 83 12.04 1.33 2.93
CA TRP A 83 13.20 1.90 3.58
C TRP A 83 14.36 2.15 2.62
N LYS A 84 14.75 1.15 1.82
CA LYS A 84 15.83 1.30 0.83
C LYS A 84 15.53 2.44 -0.17
N ARG A 85 14.29 2.54 -0.62
CA ARG A 85 13.88 3.62 -1.54
C ARG A 85 13.93 4.99 -0.86
N LEU A 86 13.48 5.09 0.38
CA LEU A 86 13.61 6.31 1.19
C LEU A 86 15.08 6.70 1.36
N CYS A 87 15.94 5.77 1.75
CA CYS A 87 17.37 6.02 1.89
C CYS A 87 18.03 6.45 0.57
N GLN A 88 17.68 5.80 -0.53
CA GLN A 88 18.17 6.20 -1.85
C GLN A 88 17.76 7.64 -2.19
N LYS A 89 16.51 7.98 -1.95
CA LYS A 89 15.98 9.31 -2.26
C LYS A 89 16.56 10.39 -1.33
N LEU A 90 16.61 10.11 -0.03
CA LEU A 90 17.28 11.00 0.94
C LEU A 90 18.76 11.18 0.61
N GLY A 91 19.41 10.13 0.06
CA GLY A 91 20.78 10.19 -0.44
C GLY A 91 20.99 11.14 -1.64
N GLU A 92 19.92 11.54 -2.35
CA GLU A 92 20.02 12.57 -3.40
C GLU A 92 20.35 13.95 -2.82
N TYR A 93 20.12 14.17 -1.51
CA TYR A 93 20.46 15.41 -0.84
C TYR A 93 21.98 15.63 -0.77
N SER A 94 22.75 14.59 -0.39
CA SER A 94 24.22 14.62 -0.41
C SER A 94 24.81 13.20 -0.46
N GLU A 95 25.98 13.06 -1.08
CA GLU A 95 26.72 11.78 -1.10
C GLU A 95 27.13 11.30 0.31
N GLU A 96 27.34 12.22 1.24
CA GLU A 96 27.66 11.89 2.63
C GLU A 96 26.47 11.25 3.34
N LEU A 97 25.27 11.84 3.19
CA LEU A 97 24.03 11.29 3.72
C LEU A 97 23.74 9.92 3.10
N LYS A 98 23.92 9.78 1.79
CA LYS A 98 23.77 8.52 1.07
C LYS A 98 24.67 7.42 1.64
N GLY A 99 25.96 7.73 1.85
CA GLY A 99 26.90 6.78 2.45
C GLY A 99 26.50 6.35 3.87
N LYS A 100 25.93 7.26 4.67
CA LYS A 100 25.48 6.94 6.04
C LYS A 100 24.19 6.12 6.07
N LEU A 101 23.27 6.37 5.15
CA LEU A 101 21.99 5.66 5.08
C LEU A 101 22.11 4.30 4.40
N SER A 102 23.07 4.11 3.48
CA SER A 102 23.27 2.84 2.75
C SER A 102 23.58 1.65 3.68
N ASP A 103 24.21 1.91 4.81
CA ASP A 103 24.59 0.91 5.81
C ASP A 103 23.47 0.66 6.84
N THR A 104 22.35 1.38 6.76
CA THR A 104 21.24 1.24 7.70
C THR A 104 20.19 0.26 7.20
N GLN A 105 19.53 -0.41 8.15
CA GLN A 105 18.33 -1.21 7.89
C GLN A 105 17.09 -0.47 8.40
N LEU A 106 15.92 -0.94 8.01
CA LEU A 106 14.69 -0.43 8.56
C LEU A 106 14.72 -0.52 10.10
N PRO A 107 14.59 0.60 10.81
CA PRO A 107 14.71 0.62 12.27
C PRO A 107 13.62 -0.21 12.93
N GLN A 108 13.99 -1.15 13.78
CA GLN A 108 13.09 -2.05 14.50
C GLN A 108 12.99 -1.68 16.00
N SER A 109 13.89 -0.81 16.47
CA SER A 109 13.97 -0.40 17.87
C SER A 109 14.01 1.13 17.99
N LYS A 110 13.63 1.63 19.16
CA LYS A 110 13.74 3.07 19.48
C LYS A 110 15.16 3.59 19.35
N GLN A 111 16.16 2.76 19.65
CA GLN A 111 17.58 3.12 19.53
C GLN A 111 18.00 3.32 18.07
N GLU A 112 17.54 2.43 17.18
CA GLU A 112 17.81 2.54 15.75
C GLU A 112 17.07 3.75 15.13
N LEU A 113 15.81 4.01 15.54
CA LEU A 113 15.09 5.23 15.16
C LEU A 113 15.88 6.48 15.55
N SER A 114 16.32 6.57 16.82
CA SER A 114 17.10 7.72 17.30
C SER A 114 18.44 7.84 16.57
N TYR A 115 19.04 6.74 16.13
CA TYR A 115 20.24 6.76 15.31
C TYR A 115 20.00 7.35 13.93
N ILE A 116 18.91 6.96 13.25
CA ILE A 116 18.50 7.54 11.95
C ILE A 116 18.25 9.04 12.08
N VAL A 117 17.47 9.44 13.10
CA VAL A 117 17.21 10.86 13.38
C VAL A 117 18.50 11.64 13.60
N LYS A 118 19.47 11.07 14.31
CA LYS A 118 20.78 11.69 14.49
C LYS A 118 21.53 11.88 13.18
N ILE A 119 21.50 10.89 12.29
CA ILE A 119 22.09 11.00 10.95
C ILE A 119 21.40 12.14 10.18
N LEU A 120 20.06 12.16 10.12
CA LEU A 120 19.31 13.19 9.41
C LEU A 120 19.64 14.58 9.96
N ARG A 121 19.62 14.77 11.28
CA ARG A 121 19.96 16.04 11.94
C ARG A 121 21.38 16.50 11.64
N GLN A 122 22.34 15.57 11.50
CA GLN A 122 23.75 15.90 11.25
C GLN A 122 24.00 16.28 9.79
N TYR A 123 23.31 15.67 8.84
CA TYR A 123 23.63 15.79 7.42
C TYR A 123 22.58 16.58 6.61
N VAL A 124 21.42 16.88 7.15
CA VAL A 124 20.41 17.75 6.53
C VAL A 124 20.44 19.10 7.24
N ASN A 125 21.09 20.07 6.62
CA ASN A 125 21.28 21.41 7.24
C ASN A 125 20.28 22.45 6.77
N ASP A 126 19.74 22.29 5.56
CA ASP A 126 18.75 23.19 4.99
C ASP A 126 17.32 22.76 5.34
N THR A 127 16.37 23.65 5.21
CA THR A 127 14.96 23.29 5.30
C THR A 127 14.56 22.41 4.11
N VAL A 128 14.04 21.23 4.38
CA VAL A 128 13.66 20.22 3.38
C VAL A 128 12.22 19.80 3.59
N TYR A 129 11.48 19.69 2.49
CA TYR A 129 10.11 19.15 2.45
C TYR A 129 10.14 17.73 1.89
N LEU A 130 9.83 16.75 2.74
CA LEU A 130 9.69 15.36 2.34
C LEU A 130 8.24 15.08 2.00
N ILE A 131 7.92 14.96 0.71
CA ILE A 131 6.56 14.74 0.23
C ILE A 131 6.39 13.25 -0.05
N VAL A 132 5.55 12.58 0.73
CA VAL A 132 5.23 11.16 0.57
C VAL A 132 3.84 11.05 -0.03
N ASP A 133 3.80 10.70 -1.31
CA ASP A 133 2.56 10.57 -2.07
C ASP A 133 2.05 9.12 -2.04
N ASP A 134 0.73 8.96 -1.93
CA ASP A 134 0.06 7.67 -1.72
C ASP A 134 0.57 6.92 -0.47
N TYR A 135 0.74 7.63 0.66
CA TYR A 135 1.28 7.06 1.91
C TYR A 135 0.57 5.80 2.38
N GLN A 136 -0.75 5.65 2.15
CA GLN A 136 -1.50 4.44 2.50
C GLN A 136 -0.93 3.15 1.88
N GLU A 137 -0.16 3.26 0.81
CA GLU A 137 0.44 2.11 0.14
C GLU A 137 1.65 1.54 0.88
N CYS A 138 2.27 2.35 1.75
CA CYS A 138 3.44 1.96 2.54
C CYS A 138 3.26 2.13 4.05
N ALA A 139 2.09 2.60 4.50
CA ALA A 139 1.82 2.85 5.91
C ALA A 139 2.10 1.62 6.78
N SER A 140 2.95 1.79 7.77
CA SER A 140 3.30 0.76 8.76
C SER A 140 3.62 1.41 10.10
N VAL A 141 3.51 0.63 11.18
CA VAL A 141 3.84 1.12 12.54
C VAL A 141 5.27 1.66 12.59
N THR A 142 6.20 1.03 11.89
CA THR A 142 7.61 1.45 11.86
C THR A 142 7.80 2.78 11.15
N LEU A 143 7.15 2.99 10.01
CA LEU A 143 7.21 4.25 9.28
C LEU A 143 6.48 5.37 10.03
N ASP A 144 5.32 5.09 10.62
CA ASP A 144 4.61 6.04 11.47
C ASP A 144 5.48 6.51 12.65
N ASN A 145 6.16 5.56 13.32
CA ASN A 145 7.10 5.88 14.41
C ASN A 145 8.29 6.70 13.93
N LEU A 146 8.84 6.42 12.74
CA LEU A 146 9.92 7.21 12.16
C LEU A 146 9.47 8.64 11.87
N ILE A 147 8.29 8.81 11.29
CA ILE A 147 7.70 10.13 11.03
C ILE A 147 7.56 10.92 12.34
N MET A 148 6.99 10.29 13.36
CA MET A 148 6.84 10.94 14.68
C MET A 148 8.19 11.33 15.28
N GLU A 149 9.18 10.45 15.22
CA GLU A 149 10.51 10.72 15.76
C GLU A 149 11.23 11.85 15.00
N VAL A 150 11.04 11.94 13.68
CA VAL A 150 11.54 13.07 12.86
C VAL A 150 10.85 14.37 13.26
N VAL A 151 9.52 14.38 13.33
CA VAL A 151 8.71 15.56 13.66
C VAL A 151 9.02 16.09 15.07
N ASP A 152 9.23 15.19 16.03
CA ASP A 152 9.50 15.59 17.42
C ASP A 152 10.95 16.07 17.63
N ASN A 153 11.87 15.72 16.72
CA ASN A 153 13.30 15.94 16.96
C ASN A 153 14.03 16.79 15.91
N ILE A 154 13.41 17.08 14.76
CA ILE A 154 14.09 17.79 13.66
C ILE A 154 13.22 18.95 13.17
N ASP A 155 13.67 20.16 13.39
CA ASP A 155 12.88 21.38 13.07
C ASP A 155 12.94 21.76 11.59
N ASN A 156 13.99 21.41 10.88
CA ASN A 156 14.21 21.79 9.48
C ASN A 156 13.81 20.70 8.47
N ILE A 157 13.17 19.63 8.92
CA ILE A 157 12.56 18.63 8.03
C ILE A 157 11.04 18.69 8.22
N HIS A 158 10.35 19.09 7.15
CA HIS A 158 8.89 19.12 7.10
C HIS A 158 8.38 17.93 6.30
N ILE A 159 7.40 17.23 6.81
CA ILE A 159 6.83 16.04 6.16
C ILE A 159 5.45 16.38 5.62
N VAL A 160 5.23 16.11 4.34
CA VAL A 160 3.92 16.24 3.69
C VAL A 160 3.44 14.85 3.31
N LEU A 161 2.41 14.35 4.00
CA LEU A 161 1.79 13.06 3.73
C LEU A 161 0.54 13.26 2.87
N ILE A 162 0.55 12.66 1.69
CA ILE A 162 -0.63 12.60 0.82
C ILE A 162 -1.18 11.18 0.92
N SER A 163 -2.42 11.04 1.39
CA SER A 163 -3.00 9.71 1.65
C SER A 163 -4.50 9.68 1.31
N ARG A 164 -5.02 8.47 1.07
CA ARG A 164 -6.47 8.25 0.90
C ARG A 164 -7.17 8.06 2.24
N ILE A 165 -6.45 7.57 3.23
CA ILE A 165 -6.94 7.32 4.58
C ILE A 165 -6.00 7.96 5.60
N LEU A 166 -6.53 8.34 6.75
CA LEU A 166 -5.72 8.87 7.83
C LEU A 166 -4.79 7.76 8.38
N PRO A 167 -3.48 8.02 8.53
CA PRO A 167 -2.56 7.07 9.15
C PRO A 167 -3.02 6.72 10.57
N TYR A 168 -3.14 5.43 10.86
CA TYR A 168 -3.77 4.96 12.10
C TYR A 168 -2.94 5.20 13.35
N ASN A 169 -1.60 5.11 13.22
CA ASN A 169 -0.71 5.19 14.39
C ASN A 169 -0.12 6.59 14.60
N ILE A 170 -0.41 7.55 13.74
CA ILE A 170 0.03 8.95 13.92
C ILE A 170 -1.00 9.66 14.79
N PRO A 171 -0.65 10.12 16.01
CA PRO A 171 -1.56 10.80 16.92
C PRO A 171 -1.75 12.26 16.49
N TYR A 172 -2.32 12.48 15.30
CA TYR A 172 -2.39 13.78 14.65
C TYR A 172 -3.11 14.85 15.51
N GLU A 173 -4.13 14.45 16.28
CA GLU A 173 -4.88 15.36 17.17
C GLU A 173 -3.98 15.93 18.25
N ALA A 174 -3.17 15.08 18.90
CA ALA A 174 -2.20 15.52 19.89
C ALA A 174 -1.12 16.41 19.28
N MET A 175 -0.66 16.09 18.06
CA MET A 175 0.32 16.89 17.32
C MET A 175 -0.28 18.24 16.86
N PHE A 176 -1.56 18.24 16.45
CA PHE A 176 -2.28 19.45 16.12
C PHE A 176 -2.39 20.41 17.32
N LEU A 177 -2.75 19.87 18.50
CA LEU A 177 -2.81 20.65 19.73
C LEU A 177 -1.45 21.26 20.14
N LYS A 178 -0.35 20.59 19.82
CA LYS A 178 1.01 21.13 19.98
C LYS A 178 1.41 22.13 18.89
N GLY A 179 0.58 22.32 17.88
CA GLY A 179 0.88 23.17 16.74
C GLY A 179 1.89 22.60 15.73
N GLN A 180 2.21 21.29 15.83
CA GLN A 180 3.19 20.60 14.99
C GLN A 180 2.61 20.07 13.68
N SER A 181 1.30 19.81 13.64
CA SER A 181 0.64 19.24 12.46
C SER A 181 -0.55 20.05 11.98
N VAL A 182 -0.92 19.80 10.72
CA VAL A 182 -2.16 20.26 10.10
C VAL A 182 -2.74 19.15 9.24
N LEU A 183 -4.05 19.08 9.16
CA LEU A 183 -4.79 18.13 8.34
C LEU A 183 -5.67 18.90 7.34
N ILE A 184 -5.46 18.63 6.06
CA ILE A 184 -6.32 19.06 4.95
C ILE A 184 -7.18 17.86 4.58
N THR A 185 -8.48 18.01 4.71
CA THR A 185 -9.46 16.93 4.56
C THR A 185 -10.13 16.93 3.19
N GLN A 186 -10.94 15.91 2.94
CA GLN A 186 -11.83 15.87 1.78
C GLN A 186 -12.72 17.11 1.68
N GLN A 187 -13.23 17.61 2.82
CA GLN A 187 -14.11 18.78 2.84
C GLN A 187 -13.37 20.05 2.39
N ASP A 188 -12.12 20.19 2.80
CA ASP A 188 -11.27 21.31 2.37
C ASP A 188 -10.95 21.23 0.87
N LEU A 189 -10.81 20.00 0.35
CA LEU A 189 -10.48 19.74 -1.05
C LEU A 189 -11.68 19.81 -2.00
N LYS A 190 -12.90 19.81 -1.52
CA LYS A 190 -14.07 20.00 -2.38
C LYS A 190 -14.00 21.36 -3.08
N LEU A 191 -14.31 21.36 -4.37
CA LEU A 191 -14.54 22.60 -5.12
C LEU A 191 -15.80 23.26 -4.61
N THR A 192 -15.79 24.56 -4.53
CA THR A 192 -17.01 25.34 -4.38
C THR A 192 -17.73 25.45 -5.73
N LYS A 193 -19.02 25.77 -5.71
CA LYS A 193 -19.79 26.01 -6.94
C LYS A 193 -19.15 27.11 -7.81
N ASP A 194 -18.56 28.13 -7.20
CA ASP A 194 -17.91 29.20 -7.94
C ASP A 194 -16.59 28.74 -8.56
N GLU A 195 -15.82 27.88 -7.87
CA GLU A 195 -14.61 27.26 -8.42
C GLU A 195 -14.96 26.36 -9.62
N GLU A 196 -16.05 25.60 -9.58
CA GLU A 196 -16.53 24.80 -10.73
C GLU A 196 -16.88 25.70 -11.93
N LYS A 197 -17.57 26.81 -11.70
CA LYS A 197 -17.86 27.79 -12.76
C LYS A 197 -16.58 28.36 -13.38
N VAL A 198 -15.57 28.65 -12.55
CA VAL A 198 -14.26 29.15 -13.03
C VAL A 198 -13.59 28.11 -13.93
N ILE A 199 -13.59 26.83 -13.55
CA ILE A 199 -13.03 25.75 -14.37
C ILE A 199 -13.68 25.73 -15.78
N PHE A 200 -15.01 25.81 -15.85
CA PHE A 200 -15.72 25.85 -17.12
C PHE A 200 -15.40 27.12 -17.92
N LYS A 201 -15.40 28.27 -17.27
CA LYS A 201 -15.07 29.56 -17.89
C LYS A 201 -13.66 29.61 -18.47
N GLU A 202 -12.66 29.09 -17.75
CA GLU A 202 -11.27 28.97 -18.23
C GLU A 202 -11.15 28.06 -19.44
N ASN A 203 -12.09 27.15 -19.60
CA ASN A 203 -12.23 26.25 -20.74
C ASN A 203 -13.21 26.78 -21.81
N GLU A 204 -13.48 28.11 -21.82
CA GLU A 204 -14.30 28.82 -22.81
C GLU A 204 -15.79 28.46 -22.77
N ILE A 205 -16.29 27.92 -21.64
CA ILE A 205 -17.69 27.53 -21.43
C ILE A 205 -18.30 28.42 -20.34
N ASN A 206 -19.36 29.13 -20.68
CA ASN A 206 -20.13 29.92 -19.72
C ASN A 206 -21.39 29.16 -19.34
N LEU A 207 -21.42 28.60 -18.14
CA LEU A 207 -22.57 27.92 -17.59
C LEU A 207 -23.67 28.92 -17.21
N THR A 208 -24.92 28.57 -17.46
CA THR A 208 -26.06 29.27 -16.85
C THR A 208 -26.11 28.99 -15.34
N ALA A 209 -26.93 29.76 -14.61
CA ALA A 209 -27.09 29.51 -13.18
C ALA A 209 -27.63 28.11 -12.89
N GLU A 210 -28.63 27.67 -13.70
CA GLU A 210 -29.23 26.34 -13.60
C GLU A 210 -28.22 25.22 -13.91
N GLU A 211 -27.41 25.37 -14.98
CA GLU A 211 -26.37 24.41 -15.31
C GLU A 211 -25.32 24.29 -14.21
N ALA A 212 -24.96 25.41 -13.58
CA ALA A 212 -23.99 25.41 -12.49
C ALA A 212 -24.58 24.78 -11.20
N ASP A 213 -25.87 24.97 -10.93
CA ASP A 213 -26.54 24.32 -9.81
C ASP A 213 -26.57 22.82 -10.00
N LEU A 214 -26.96 22.38 -11.17
CA LEU A 214 -27.03 20.99 -11.55
C LEU A 214 -25.65 20.34 -11.55
N LEU A 215 -24.60 21.02 -12.06
CA LEU A 215 -23.24 20.50 -12.01
C LEU A 215 -22.81 20.23 -10.56
N TYR A 216 -23.00 21.23 -9.69
CA TYR A 216 -22.59 21.11 -8.28
C TYR A 216 -23.39 20.04 -7.53
N GLU A 217 -24.70 19.92 -7.79
CA GLU A 217 -25.52 18.85 -7.21
C GLU A 217 -25.01 17.45 -7.56
N HIS A 218 -24.51 17.27 -8.79
CA HIS A 218 -24.03 15.96 -9.25
C HIS A 218 -22.58 15.66 -8.93
N THR A 219 -21.72 16.68 -8.85
CA THR A 219 -20.30 16.51 -8.58
C THR A 219 -19.97 16.60 -7.11
N ASP A 220 -20.80 17.29 -6.32
CA ASP A 220 -20.56 17.60 -4.89
C ASP A 220 -19.15 18.14 -4.67
N GLY A 221 -18.66 18.95 -5.63
CA GLY A 221 -17.31 19.53 -5.59
C GLY A 221 -16.18 18.54 -5.87
N TRP A 222 -16.47 17.34 -6.34
CA TRP A 222 -15.44 16.35 -6.67
C TRP A 222 -14.75 16.70 -8.00
N ILE A 223 -13.51 17.19 -7.94
CA ILE A 223 -12.81 17.74 -9.09
C ILE A 223 -12.72 16.78 -10.29
N SER A 224 -12.56 15.47 -10.06
CA SER A 224 -12.55 14.50 -11.16
C SER A 224 -13.91 14.42 -11.87
N ALA A 225 -15.03 14.52 -11.13
CA ALA A 225 -16.34 14.56 -11.73
C ALA A 225 -16.58 15.85 -12.51
N VAL A 226 -16.06 16.97 -12.02
CA VAL A 226 -16.14 18.26 -12.72
C VAL A 226 -15.40 18.21 -14.05
N TYR A 227 -14.19 17.66 -14.09
CA TYR A 227 -13.43 17.51 -15.34
C TYR A 227 -14.09 16.54 -16.31
N LEU A 228 -14.74 15.48 -15.82
CA LEU A 228 -15.52 14.58 -16.67
C LEU A 228 -16.73 15.28 -17.27
N SER A 229 -17.45 16.06 -16.46
CA SER A 229 -18.59 16.86 -16.92
C SER A 229 -18.16 17.93 -17.94
N LEU A 230 -17.00 18.54 -17.74
CA LEU A 230 -16.39 19.45 -18.69
C LEU A 230 -16.08 18.76 -20.03
N TYR A 231 -15.52 17.55 -19.98
CA TYR A 231 -15.27 16.75 -21.18
C TYR A 231 -16.54 16.45 -21.94
N GLU A 232 -17.60 16.03 -21.23
CA GLU A 232 -18.90 15.75 -21.84
C GLU A 232 -19.51 17.01 -22.47
N TYR A 233 -19.45 18.14 -21.77
CA TYR A 233 -19.94 19.42 -22.30
C TYR A 233 -19.21 19.82 -23.58
N LYS A 234 -17.87 19.71 -23.63
CA LYS A 234 -17.09 19.98 -24.85
C LYS A 234 -17.50 19.08 -26.02
N LYS A 235 -17.93 17.86 -25.73
CA LYS A 235 -18.34 16.89 -26.75
C LYS A 235 -19.77 17.10 -27.25
N LEU A 236 -20.70 17.43 -26.36
CA LEU A 236 -22.14 17.50 -26.64
C LEU A 236 -22.64 18.94 -26.88
N GLY A 237 -21.85 19.96 -26.51
CA GLY A 237 -22.23 21.36 -26.57
C GLY A 237 -23.29 21.78 -25.53
N ARG A 238 -23.59 20.93 -24.56
CA ARG A 238 -24.54 21.16 -23.48
C ARG A 238 -24.22 20.27 -22.29
N MET A 239 -24.75 20.66 -21.11
CA MET A 239 -24.75 19.73 -19.97
C MET A 239 -25.52 18.48 -20.36
N GLY A 240 -24.90 17.31 -20.22
CA GLY A 240 -25.55 16.04 -20.42
C GLY A 240 -26.69 15.87 -19.41
N GLY A 241 -27.73 15.09 -19.78
CA GLY A 241 -28.79 14.77 -18.82
C GLY A 241 -28.23 13.90 -17.72
N PHE A 242 -27.99 14.48 -16.60
CA PHE A 242 -27.50 14.02 -15.28
C PHE A 242 -27.42 12.51 -15.06
N LEU A 243 -26.52 11.91 -15.83
CA LEU A 243 -26.09 10.57 -15.59
C LEU A 243 -25.06 10.64 -14.47
N SER A 244 -25.11 9.71 -13.52
CA SER A 244 -24.06 9.63 -12.50
C SER A 244 -22.69 9.67 -13.18
N VAL A 245 -21.68 10.18 -12.51
CA VAL A 245 -20.28 10.21 -13.02
C VAL A 245 -19.86 8.83 -13.54
N ASN A 246 -20.32 7.77 -12.90
CA ASN A 246 -20.07 6.38 -13.32
C ASN A 246 -20.73 6.07 -14.68
N HIS A 247 -21.98 6.52 -14.90
CA HIS A 247 -22.65 6.32 -16.18
C HIS A 247 -21.99 7.14 -17.30
N LEU A 248 -21.58 8.36 -16.99
CA LEU A 248 -20.82 9.21 -17.89
C LEU A 248 -19.53 8.51 -18.34
N LEU A 249 -18.77 8.01 -17.39
CA LEU A 249 -17.50 7.33 -17.65
C LEU A 249 -17.74 6.01 -18.39
N LYS A 250 -18.81 5.30 -18.04
CA LYS A 250 -19.22 4.10 -18.77
C LYS A 250 -19.46 4.41 -20.23
N THR A 251 -20.33 5.36 -20.54
CA THR A 251 -20.75 5.66 -21.93
C THR A 251 -19.69 6.39 -22.73
N THR A 252 -18.84 7.20 -22.10
CA THR A 252 -17.82 8.00 -22.81
C THR A 252 -16.51 7.24 -23.01
N ILE A 253 -16.18 6.29 -22.13
CA ILE A 253 -14.90 5.57 -22.14
C ILE A 253 -15.14 4.07 -22.20
N PHE A 254 -15.72 3.48 -21.16
CA PHE A 254 -15.79 2.03 -20.99
C PHE A 254 -16.50 1.32 -22.13
N ASP A 255 -17.69 1.77 -22.56
CA ASP A 255 -18.46 1.17 -23.64
C ASP A 255 -17.79 1.32 -25.04
N LYS A 256 -16.72 2.11 -25.15
CA LYS A 256 -15.98 2.28 -26.40
C LYS A 256 -14.73 1.42 -26.47
N LEU A 257 -14.34 0.79 -25.40
CA LEU A 257 -13.29 -0.19 -25.37
C LEU A 257 -13.71 -1.44 -26.15
N SER A 258 -12.75 -2.16 -26.67
CA SER A 258 -13.01 -3.50 -27.23
C SER A 258 -13.56 -4.42 -26.15
N ALA A 259 -14.27 -5.48 -26.55
CA ALA A 259 -14.83 -6.44 -25.61
C ALA A 259 -13.75 -7.05 -24.70
N ASP A 260 -12.58 -7.36 -25.25
CA ASP A 260 -11.45 -7.93 -24.51
C ASP A 260 -10.90 -6.92 -23.48
N MET A 261 -10.80 -5.64 -23.85
CA MET A 261 -10.37 -4.58 -22.93
C MET A 261 -11.40 -4.30 -21.83
N GLN A 262 -12.69 -4.36 -22.15
CA GLN A 262 -13.74 -4.26 -21.15
C GLN A 262 -13.63 -5.41 -20.14
N GLU A 263 -13.52 -6.65 -20.62
CA GLU A 263 -13.38 -7.82 -19.76
C GLU A 263 -12.08 -7.77 -18.95
N PHE A 264 -10.99 -7.30 -19.55
CA PHE A 264 -9.72 -7.08 -18.87
C PHE A 264 -9.86 -6.10 -17.71
N PHE A 265 -10.40 -4.91 -17.95
CA PHE A 265 -10.59 -3.91 -16.90
C PHE A 265 -11.60 -4.33 -15.85
N MET A 266 -12.67 -5.06 -16.22
CA MET A 266 -13.59 -5.66 -15.24
C MET A 266 -12.84 -6.59 -14.28
N LYS A 267 -12.04 -7.52 -14.78
CA LYS A 267 -11.27 -8.45 -13.97
C LYS A 267 -10.19 -7.72 -13.15
N MET A 268 -9.50 -6.75 -13.77
CA MET A 268 -8.43 -5.99 -13.11
C MET A 268 -8.92 -4.93 -12.13
N SER A 269 -10.23 -4.60 -12.12
CA SER A 269 -10.81 -3.68 -11.14
C SER A 269 -10.69 -4.17 -9.68
N LEU A 270 -10.48 -5.46 -9.49
CA LEU A 270 -10.24 -6.09 -8.20
C LEU A 270 -8.86 -5.79 -7.61
N PHE A 271 -7.95 -5.23 -8.42
CA PHE A 271 -6.54 -5.03 -8.06
C PHE A 271 -6.15 -3.55 -8.14
N ASP A 272 -5.24 -3.12 -7.28
CA ASP A 272 -4.82 -1.71 -7.22
C ASP A 272 -3.85 -1.35 -8.34
N TRP A 273 -2.93 -2.27 -8.66
CA TRP A 273 -1.96 -2.15 -9.73
C TRP A 273 -1.57 -3.53 -10.25
N PHE A 274 -1.03 -3.57 -11.45
CA PHE A 274 -0.62 -4.80 -12.13
C PHE A 274 0.49 -4.50 -13.15
N ASP A 275 1.29 -5.50 -13.43
CA ASP A 275 2.13 -5.57 -14.62
C ASP A 275 1.50 -6.54 -15.62
N ILE A 276 1.98 -6.50 -16.84
CA ILE A 276 1.38 -7.25 -17.94
C ILE A 276 1.42 -8.78 -17.70
N GLU A 277 2.57 -9.31 -17.27
CA GLU A 277 2.73 -10.75 -17.02
C GLU A 277 1.76 -11.27 -15.95
N GLY A 278 1.64 -10.51 -14.85
CA GLY A 278 0.71 -10.84 -13.77
C GLY A 278 -0.75 -10.71 -14.20
N ALA A 279 -1.08 -9.68 -14.98
CA ALA A 279 -2.43 -9.44 -15.48
C ALA A 279 -2.87 -10.52 -16.49
N GLU A 280 -2.00 -10.91 -17.42
CA GLU A 280 -2.25 -12.00 -18.35
C GLU A 280 -2.53 -13.32 -17.61
N TYR A 281 -1.69 -13.66 -16.62
CA TYR A 281 -1.90 -14.86 -15.80
C TYR A 281 -3.23 -14.82 -15.03
N VAL A 282 -3.57 -13.68 -14.46
CA VAL A 282 -4.80 -13.51 -13.66
C VAL A 282 -6.04 -13.54 -14.54
N THR A 283 -6.05 -12.77 -15.62
CA THR A 283 -7.23 -12.57 -16.46
C THR A 283 -7.43 -13.67 -17.50
N GLN A 284 -6.34 -14.34 -17.92
CA GLN A 284 -6.31 -15.28 -19.03
C GLN A 284 -6.72 -14.61 -20.36
N LEU A 285 -6.40 -13.33 -20.53
CA LEU A 285 -6.65 -12.53 -21.72
C LEU A 285 -5.32 -12.09 -22.32
N ASP A 286 -5.22 -12.10 -23.64
CA ASP A 286 -4.06 -11.64 -24.40
C ASP A 286 -4.19 -10.13 -24.64
N VAL A 287 -3.78 -9.32 -23.64
CA VAL A 287 -3.74 -7.86 -23.70
C VAL A 287 -2.28 -7.42 -23.61
N THR A 288 -1.83 -6.70 -24.61
CA THR A 288 -0.42 -6.28 -24.69
C THR A 288 -0.15 -4.98 -23.90
N GLU A 289 1.13 -4.74 -23.57
CA GLU A 289 1.54 -3.48 -22.96
C GLU A 289 1.20 -2.28 -23.86
N ASN A 290 1.28 -2.44 -25.18
CA ASN A 290 0.92 -1.38 -26.13
C ASN A 290 -0.57 -1.03 -26.08
N ASP A 291 -1.47 -2.02 -25.96
CA ASP A 291 -2.91 -1.76 -25.83
C ASP A 291 -3.22 -0.94 -24.56
N LEU A 292 -2.50 -1.21 -23.48
CA LEU A 292 -2.63 -0.45 -22.24
C LEU A 292 -2.02 0.94 -22.34
N LEU A 293 -0.86 1.10 -22.98
CA LEU A 293 -0.23 2.40 -23.20
C LEU A 293 -1.09 3.28 -24.12
N GLU A 294 -1.69 2.74 -25.16
CA GLU A 294 -2.67 3.46 -25.97
C GLU A 294 -3.87 3.92 -25.12
N SER A 295 -4.33 3.09 -24.19
CA SER A 295 -5.40 3.45 -23.26
C SER A 295 -4.97 4.56 -22.28
N VAL A 296 -3.71 4.57 -21.81
CA VAL A 296 -3.14 5.68 -21.01
C VAL A 296 -3.18 6.99 -21.78
N GLU A 297 -2.70 6.98 -23.02
CA GLU A 297 -2.63 8.17 -23.87
C GLU A 297 -4.03 8.68 -24.28
N GLN A 298 -4.95 7.76 -24.57
CA GLN A 298 -6.26 8.10 -25.10
C GLN A 298 -7.23 8.58 -24.01
N PHE A 299 -7.20 8.01 -22.81
CA PHE A 299 -8.24 8.22 -21.80
C PHE A 299 -7.72 8.84 -20.48
N GLY A 300 -6.43 8.71 -20.16
CA GLY A 300 -5.85 9.28 -18.93
C GLY A 300 -6.37 8.69 -17.63
N PHE A 301 -7.09 7.54 -17.66
CA PHE A 301 -7.59 6.85 -16.47
C PHE A 301 -6.79 5.61 -16.09
N LEU A 302 -5.63 5.46 -16.70
CA LEU A 302 -4.66 4.43 -16.39
C LEU A 302 -3.30 5.11 -16.19
N ASP A 303 -2.69 4.93 -15.04
CA ASP A 303 -1.35 5.42 -14.74
C ASP A 303 -0.32 4.36 -15.11
N TYR A 304 0.79 4.76 -15.71
CA TYR A 304 1.91 3.88 -16.05
C TYR A 304 3.20 4.31 -15.36
N ASP A 305 3.81 3.39 -14.63
CA ASP A 305 5.13 3.58 -14.05
C ASP A 305 6.21 2.96 -14.93
N VAL A 306 6.95 3.81 -15.64
CA VAL A 306 8.04 3.42 -16.53
C VAL A 306 9.15 2.65 -15.81
N THR A 307 9.41 2.96 -14.53
CA THR A 307 10.49 2.32 -13.76
C THR A 307 10.19 0.86 -13.46
N THR A 308 8.94 0.58 -13.24
CA THR A 308 8.48 -0.72 -12.76
C THR A 308 7.65 -1.49 -13.79
N HIS A 309 7.41 -0.90 -14.96
CA HIS A 309 6.57 -1.46 -16.02
C HIS A 309 5.20 -1.92 -15.50
N SER A 310 4.56 -1.08 -14.69
CA SER A 310 3.27 -1.42 -14.10
C SER A 310 2.22 -0.34 -14.31
N PHE A 311 0.98 -0.80 -14.30
CA PHE A 311 -0.21 0.01 -14.49
C PHE A 311 -1.03 0.08 -13.21
N ALA A 312 -1.66 1.23 -12.97
CA ALA A 312 -2.67 1.41 -11.94
C ALA A 312 -3.93 2.01 -12.54
N MET A 313 -5.08 1.39 -12.28
CA MET A 313 -6.35 1.96 -12.72
C MET A 313 -6.74 3.14 -11.85
N HIS A 314 -7.06 4.26 -12.47
CA HIS A 314 -7.69 5.37 -11.76
C HIS A 314 -9.00 4.91 -11.11
N THR A 315 -9.27 5.38 -9.89
CA THR A 315 -10.41 4.90 -9.09
C THR A 315 -11.75 4.97 -9.84
N LEU A 316 -11.94 5.98 -10.68
CA LEU A 316 -13.17 6.12 -11.48
C LEU A 316 -13.34 4.97 -12.48
N LEU A 317 -12.31 4.65 -13.25
CA LEU A 317 -12.36 3.53 -14.20
C LEU A 317 -12.52 2.21 -13.44
N ARG A 318 -11.83 2.05 -12.32
CA ARG A 318 -11.97 0.88 -11.43
C ARG A 318 -13.39 0.71 -10.93
N ASN A 319 -14.03 1.77 -10.46
CA ASN A 319 -15.41 1.72 -9.96
C ASN A 319 -16.38 1.31 -11.06
N VAL A 320 -16.29 1.92 -12.23
CA VAL A 320 -17.16 1.57 -13.38
C VAL A 320 -16.92 0.12 -13.80
N SER A 321 -15.66 -0.28 -13.98
CA SER A 321 -15.30 -1.65 -14.34
C SER A 321 -15.77 -2.67 -13.30
N GLY A 322 -15.67 -2.32 -12.00
CA GLY A 322 -16.15 -3.15 -10.91
C GLY A 322 -17.68 -3.29 -10.88
N MET A 323 -18.44 -2.22 -11.22
CA MET A 323 -19.89 -2.29 -11.33
C MET A 323 -20.36 -3.18 -12.51
N GLU A 324 -19.59 -3.19 -13.60
CA GLU A 324 -19.85 -4.04 -14.76
C GLU A 324 -19.38 -5.48 -14.59
N LEU A 325 -18.61 -5.76 -13.53
CA LEU A 325 -18.08 -7.09 -13.24
C LEU A 325 -19.22 -8.02 -12.80
N ASN A 326 -19.89 -8.63 -13.77
CA ASN A 326 -20.94 -9.62 -13.53
C ASN A 326 -20.36 -11.03 -13.50
N LYS A 327 -19.62 -11.35 -12.43
CA LYS A 327 -18.99 -12.66 -12.22
C LYS A 327 -19.56 -13.30 -10.95
N SER A 328 -19.63 -14.63 -10.97
CA SER A 328 -20.01 -15.40 -9.78
C SER A 328 -18.91 -15.28 -8.70
N ASP A 329 -19.26 -15.51 -7.44
CA ASP A 329 -18.31 -15.55 -6.33
C ASP A 329 -17.17 -16.56 -6.58
N ILE A 330 -17.46 -17.66 -7.28
CA ILE A 330 -16.47 -18.69 -7.65
C ILE A 330 -15.46 -18.10 -8.64
N GLU A 331 -15.90 -17.39 -9.69
CA GLU A 331 -15.02 -16.77 -10.66
C GLU A 331 -14.16 -15.68 -10.04
N ILE A 332 -14.74 -14.84 -9.16
CA ILE A 332 -14.01 -13.82 -8.40
C ILE A 332 -12.95 -14.47 -7.49
N SER A 333 -13.31 -15.55 -6.80
CA SER A 333 -12.38 -16.32 -5.99
C SER A 333 -11.22 -16.89 -6.81
N MET A 334 -11.47 -17.36 -8.04
CA MET A 334 -10.41 -17.84 -8.95
C MET A 334 -9.45 -16.71 -9.36
N LEU A 335 -9.94 -15.50 -9.64
CA LEU A 335 -9.09 -14.35 -9.94
C LEU A 335 -8.16 -14.01 -8.77
N TYR A 336 -8.70 -13.96 -7.55
CA TYR A 336 -7.89 -13.72 -6.35
C TYR A 336 -6.89 -14.85 -6.07
N ASN A 337 -7.24 -16.12 -6.31
CA ASN A 337 -6.30 -17.23 -6.18
C ASN A 337 -5.11 -17.08 -7.15
N ARG A 338 -5.36 -16.78 -8.42
CA ARG A 338 -4.29 -16.56 -9.41
C ARG A 338 -3.40 -15.37 -9.02
N ALA A 339 -3.98 -14.27 -8.55
CA ALA A 339 -3.22 -13.11 -8.07
C ALA A 339 -2.37 -13.45 -6.84
N ALA A 340 -2.89 -14.28 -5.95
CA ALA A 340 -2.14 -14.79 -4.80
C ALA A 340 -0.96 -15.67 -5.23
N GLU A 341 -1.16 -16.55 -6.20
CA GLU A 341 -0.10 -17.41 -6.76
C GLU A 341 1.03 -16.59 -7.41
N VAL A 342 0.69 -15.54 -8.19
CA VAL A 342 1.68 -14.60 -8.73
C VAL A 342 2.46 -13.94 -7.60
N SER A 343 1.76 -13.47 -6.56
CA SER A 343 2.39 -12.83 -5.41
C SER A 343 3.30 -13.79 -4.64
N GLU A 344 2.90 -15.06 -4.50
CA GLU A 344 3.69 -16.11 -3.85
C GLU A 344 4.96 -16.44 -4.66
N LYS A 345 4.85 -16.61 -5.99
CA LYS A 345 6.01 -16.81 -6.88
C LYS A 345 7.03 -15.68 -6.76
N ARG A 346 6.55 -14.45 -6.59
CA ARG A 346 7.38 -13.25 -6.38
C ARG A 346 7.85 -13.06 -4.94
N LYS A 347 7.57 -14.03 -4.05
CA LYS A 347 7.89 -13.98 -2.60
C LYS A 347 7.24 -12.82 -1.85
N SER A 348 6.19 -12.22 -2.39
CA SER A 348 5.34 -11.20 -1.77
C SER A 348 4.27 -11.86 -0.90
N TYR A 349 4.69 -12.58 0.13
CA TYR A 349 3.81 -13.46 0.91
C TYR A 349 2.67 -12.72 1.63
N ILE A 350 2.90 -11.51 2.13
CA ILE A 350 1.85 -10.69 2.78
C ILE A 350 0.72 -10.40 1.79
N LYS A 351 1.09 -10.01 0.56
CA LYS A 351 0.13 -9.76 -0.51
C LYS A 351 -0.58 -11.05 -0.95
N ALA A 352 0.15 -12.16 -1.01
CA ALA A 352 -0.44 -13.46 -1.30
C ALA A 352 -1.50 -13.83 -0.24
N VAL A 353 -1.21 -13.66 1.05
CA VAL A 353 -2.19 -13.88 2.13
C VAL A 353 -3.42 -13.00 1.96
N ALA A 354 -3.25 -11.70 1.66
CA ALA A 354 -4.37 -10.79 1.45
C ALA A 354 -5.28 -11.24 0.30
N TYR A 355 -4.71 -11.71 -0.81
CA TYR A 355 -5.50 -12.23 -1.94
C TYR A 355 -6.12 -13.60 -1.64
N TYR A 356 -5.42 -14.52 -1.01
CA TYR A 356 -6.00 -15.79 -0.57
C TYR A 356 -7.14 -15.58 0.44
N THR A 357 -7.06 -14.54 1.28
CA THR A 357 -8.16 -14.18 2.19
C THR A 357 -9.41 -13.76 1.41
N LYS A 358 -9.26 -12.92 0.39
CA LYS A 358 -10.36 -12.54 -0.51
C LYS A 358 -10.91 -13.73 -1.29
N ALA A 359 -10.05 -14.68 -1.65
CA ALA A 359 -10.43 -15.94 -2.28
C ALA A 359 -11.03 -16.98 -1.30
N LYS A 360 -10.98 -16.71 0.01
CA LYS A 360 -11.32 -17.67 1.08
C LYS A 360 -10.54 -18.99 0.98
N ASN A 361 -9.31 -18.94 0.48
CA ASN A 361 -8.43 -20.11 0.36
C ASN A 361 -7.63 -20.31 1.65
N TRP A 362 -8.34 -20.79 2.67
CA TRP A 362 -7.81 -20.95 4.03
C TRP A 362 -6.69 -21.99 4.10
N ASP A 363 -6.75 -23.02 3.24
CA ASP A 363 -5.71 -24.06 3.14
C ASP A 363 -4.36 -23.47 2.72
N ARG A 364 -4.33 -22.63 1.68
CA ARG A 364 -3.08 -21.97 1.24
C ARG A 364 -2.56 -20.98 2.26
N ILE A 365 -3.44 -20.24 2.93
CA ILE A 365 -3.05 -19.30 4.01
C ILE A 365 -2.38 -20.09 5.14
N ALA A 366 -3.02 -21.17 5.61
CA ALA A 366 -2.44 -22.01 6.65
C ALA A 366 -1.09 -22.60 6.22
N ALA A 367 -0.97 -23.08 4.97
CA ALA A 367 0.28 -23.59 4.42
C ALA A 367 1.41 -22.55 4.43
N LEU A 368 1.12 -21.29 4.07
CA LEU A 368 2.10 -20.20 4.10
C LEU A 368 2.58 -19.90 5.53
N TYR A 369 1.67 -19.84 6.49
CA TYR A 369 2.02 -19.61 7.89
C TYR A 369 2.70 -20.83 8.55
N ALA A 370 2.46 -22.05 8.06
CA ALA A 370 3.15 -23.25 8.51
C ALA A 370 4.58 -23.37 7.96
N GLY A 371 4.85 -22.76 6.82
CA GLY A 371 6.13 -22.85 6.13
C GLY A 371 7.28 -22.14 6.86
N LYS A 372 8.49 -22.27 6.28
CA LYS A 372 9.74 -21.66 6.81
C LYS A 372 9.68 -20.16 7.06
N ASN A 373 8.83 -19.45 6.31
CA ASN A 373 8.65 -18.00 6.43
C ASN A 373 7.47 -17.64 7.36
N GLY A 374 6.72 -18.61 7.87
CA GLY A 374 5.49 -18.37 8.63
C GLY A 374 5.68 -17.46 9.83
N ARG A 375 6.73 -17.70 10.63
CA ARG A 375 7.08 -16.81 11.73
C ARG A 375 7.33 -15.38 11.29
N ARG A 376 8.14 -15.18 10.25
CA ARG A 376 8.45 -13.85 9.71
C ARG A 376 7.20 -13.14 9.15
N LEU A 377 6.26 -13.90 8.58
CA LEU A 377 5.00 -13.36 8.14
C LEU A 377 4.16 -12.85 9.32
N ILE A 378 4.11 -13.59 10.42
CA ILE A 378 3.42 -13.17 11.64
C ILE A 378 4.09 -11.93 12.23
N GLU A 379 5.43 -11.92 12.33
CA GLU A 379 6.21 -10.79 12.85
C GLU A 379 6.01 -9.51 12.04
N ARG A 380 5.96 -9.61 10.71
CA ARG A 380 5.82 -8.46 9.80
C ARG A 380 4.40 -7.91 9.72
N ALA A 381 3.40 -8.76 9.87
CA ALA A 381 2.01 -8.37 9.72
C ALA A 381 1.10 -9.09 10.75
N PRO A 382 1.31 -8.86 12.06
CA PRO A 382 0.56 -9.56 13.11
C PRO A 382 -0.94 -9.30 13.04
N GLY A 383 -1.36 -8.10 12.64
CA GLY A 383 -2.77 -7.76 12.45
C GLY A 383 -3.44 -8.58 11.35
N ILE A 384 -2.72 -8.86 10.25
CA ILE A 384 -3.25 -9.72 9.18
C ILE A 384 -3.39 -11.16 9.67
N PHE A 385 -2.39 -11.70 10.38
CA PHE A 385 -2.50 -13.02 10.96
C PHE A 385 -3.71 -13.13 11.90
N GLN A 386 -3.88 -12.13 12.79
CA GLN A 386 -4.99 -12.12 13.72
C GLN A 386 -6.35 -12.09 13.02
N SER A 387 -6.49 -11.37 11.92
CA SER A 387 -7.75 -11.28 11.15
C SER A 387 -8.11 -12.59 10.43
N VAL A 388 -7.14 -13.47 10.15
CA VAL A 388 -7.39 -14.74 9.45
C VAL A 388 -7.33 -15.97 10.38
N ARG A 389 -6.81 -15.81 11.59
CA ARG A 389 -6.55 -16.91 12.52
C ARG A 389 -7.78 -17.80 12.75
N GLU A 390 -8.92 -17.20 13.07
CA GLU A 390 -10.16 -17.93 13.31
C GLU A 390 -10.62 -18.74 12.10
N ASN A 391 -10.43 -18.19 10.90
CA ASN A 391 -10.85 -18.83 9.65
C ASN A 391 -9.95 -20.00 9.23
N ILE A 392 -8.68 -20.00 9.65
CA ILE A 392 -7.73 -21.09 9.34
C ILE A 392 -7.64 -22.13 10.46
N GLU A 393 -8.34 -21.97 11.56
CA GLU A 393 -8.16 -22.80 12.78
C GLU A 393 -8.41 -24.27 12.51
N GLU A 394 -9.50 -24.63 11.85
CA GLU A 394 -9.82 -26.01 11.51
C GLU A 394 -8.73 -26.63 10.60
N VAL A 395 -8.39 -25.95 9.50
CA VAL A 395 -7.36 -26.42 8.55
C VAL A 395 -5.99 -26.50 9.22
N MET A 396 -5.71 -25.59 10.12
CA MET A 396 -4.47 -25.54 10.89
C MET A 396 -4.31 -26.79 11.75
N TRP A 397 -5.33 -27.15 12.52
CA TRP A 397 -5.29 -28.36 13.35
C TRP A 397 -5.36 -29.66 12.56
N GLU A 398 -6.02 -29.68 11.41
CA GLU A 398 -6.06 -30.86 10.55
C GLU A 398 -4.73 -31.12 9.82
N LYS A 399 -4.12 -30.08 9.25
CA LYS A 399 -3.01 -30.23 8.31
C LYS A 399 -1.72 -29.50 8.70
N TYR A 400 -1.82 -28.36 9.39
CA TYR A 400 -0.71 -27.39 9.55
C TYR A 400 -0.47 -26.96 11.01
N PRO A 401 -0.29 -27.87 11.97
CA PRO A 401 -0.15 -27.53 13.39
C PRO A 401 1.07 -26.62 13.68
N THR A 402 2.06 -26.59 12.78
CA THR A 402 3.22 -25.71 12.89
C THR A 402 2.88 -24.21 12.81
N VAL A 403 1.69 -23.84 12.34
CA VAL A 403 1.20 -22.46 12.40
C VAL A 403 1.14 -21.97 13.85
N MET A 404 0.59 -22.78 14.75
CA MET A 404 0.49 -22.42 16.17
C MET A 404 1.85 -22.32 16.83
N LEU A 405 2.81 -23.14 16.43
CA LEU A 405 4.19 -23.05 16.92
C LEU A 405 4.87 -21.76 16.45
N ASN A 406 4.67 -21.36 15.19
CA ASN A 406 5.17 -20.09 14.67
C ASN A 406 4.54 -18.89 15.40
N TYR A 407 3.25 -18.98 15.71
CA TYR A 407 2.54 -17.95 16.50
C TYR A 407 3.02 -17.91 17.94
N LEU A 408 3.14 -19.06 18.61
CA LEU A 408 3.64 -19.15 19.98
C LEU A 408 5.07 -18.59 20.08
N TYR A 409 5.91 -18.87 19.11
CA TYR A 409 7.25 -18.32 19.07
C TYR A 409 7.24 -16.80 18.90
N TYR A 410 6.40 -16.27 18.03
CA TYR A 410 6.21 -14.81 17.92
C TYR A 410 5.76 -14.22 19.27
N MET A 411 4.85 -14.88 19.94
CA MET A 411 4.36 -14.44 21.25
C MET A 411 5.41 -14.60 22.37
N SER A 412 6.40 -15.49 22.23
CA SER A 412 7.44 -15.71 23.24
C SER A 412 8.26 -14.47 23.59
N THR A 413 8.26 -13.45 22.70
CA THR A 413 8.87 -12.15 22.92
C THR A 413 7.95 -11.15 23.64
N LYS A 414 6.72 -11.54 23.93
CA LYS A 414 5.70 -10.70 24.60
C LYS A 414 5.56 -11.11 26.07
N GLU A 415 4.96 -10.24 26.84
CA GLU A 415 4.67 -10.54 28.24
C GLU A 415 3.55 -11.59 28.39
N ASN A 416 3.64 -12.42 29.42
CA ASN A 416 2.61 -13.38 29.82
C ASN A 416 2.24 -14.48 28.78
N VAL A 417 3.22 -15.12 28.19
CA VAL A 417 3.03 -16.16 27.13
C VAL A 417 2.76 -17.57 27.69
N MET A 418 3.10 -17.85 28.96
CA MET A 418 2.97 -19.19 29.53
C MET A 418 1.55 -19.77 29.45
N PRO A 419 0.47 -19.03 29.71
CA PRO A 419 -0.89 -19.58 29.54
C PRO A 419 -1.17 -20.05 28.12
N LEU A 420 -0.76 -19.32 27.12
CA LEU A 420 -0.90 -19.69 25.70
C LEU A 420 -0.06 -20.94 25.37
N TYR A 421 1.15 -21.05 25.95
CA TYR A 421 1.98 -22.25 25.80
C TYR A 421 1.28 -23.49 26.37
N GLU A 422 0.71 -23.38 27.58
CA GLU A 422 -0.01 -24.47 28.26
C GLU A 422 -1.27 -24.88 27.50
N GLU A 423 -2.01 -23.92 26.96
CA GLU A 423 -3.16 -24.15 26.09
C GLU A 423 -2.76 -24.98 24.85
N ILE A 424 -1.79 -24.51 24.09
CA ILE A 424 -1.36 -25.14 22.82
C ILE A 424 -0.80 -26.55 23.08
N ILE A 425 0.01 -26.75 24.14
CA ILE A 425 0.55 -28.08 24.43
C ILE A 425 -0.55 -29.04 24.85
N ASN A 426 -1.56 -28.56 25.57
CA ASN A 426 -2.72 -29.34 25.96
C ASN A 426 -3.55 -29.76 24.73
N ASP A 427 -3.76 -28.83 23.79
CA ASP A 427 -4.46 -29.10 22.55
C ASP A 427 -3.72 -30.15 21.71
N ILE A 428 -2.39 -30.04 21.56
CA ILE A 428 -1.57 -31.05 20.87
C ILE A 428 -1.69 -32.42 21.55
N ASN A 429 -1.59 -32.48 22.88
CA ASN A 429 -1.64 -33.73 23.63
C ASN A 429 -3.00 -34.44 23.56
N ASN A 430 -4.08 -33.67 23.43
CA ASN A 430 -5.43 -34.21 23.33
C ASN A 430 -5.90 -34.43 21.89
N HIS A 431 -5.16 -33.92 20.89
CA HIS A 431 -5.58 -34.01 19.50
C HIS A 431 -5.41 -35.45 18.94
N PRO A 432 -6.43 -36.03 18.28
CA PRO A 432 -6.40 -37.41 17.79
C PRO A 432 -5.19 -37.75 16.89
N ILE A 433 -4.76 -36.78 16.09
CA ILE A 433 -3.69 -36.96 15.10
C ILE A 433 -2.31 -36.59 15.67
N TRP A 434 -2.23 -35.58 16.56
CA TRP A 434 -0.97 -34.92 16.92
C TRP A 434 -0.43 -35.31 18.29
N LYS A 435 -1.22 -35.98 19.17
CA LYS A 435 -0.86 -36.30 20.56
C LYS A 435 0.46 -37.03 20.73
N ASP A 436 0.84 -37.90 19.75
CA ASP A 436 2.07 -38.71 19.80
C ASP A 436 3.14 -38.19 18.82
N ASN A 437 2.94 -36.97 18.26
CA ASN A 437 3.85 -36.44 17.27
C ASN A 437 5.13 -35.88 17.93
N LYS A 438 6.19 -36.70 17.96
CA LYS A 438 7.49 -36.37 18.55
C LYS A 438 8.07 -35.08 17.98
N PHE A 439 7.85 -34.82 16.69
CA PHE A 439 8.36 -33.61 16.04
C PHE A 439 7.72 -32.35 16.61
N LEU A 440 6.39 -32.29 16.76
CA LEU A 440 5.71 -31.15 17.37
C LEU A 440 6.12 -30.96 18.83
N MET A 441 6.26 -32.07 19.58
CA MET A 441 6.74 -32.00 20.96
C MET A 441 8.17 -31.48 21.05
N GLY A 442 9.03 -31.82 20.10
CA GLY A 442 10.38 -31.28 20.01
C GLY A 442 10.39 -29.76 19.79
N GLU A 443 9.57 -29.27 18.85
CA GLU A 443 9.40 -27.83 18.60
C GLU A 443 8.88 -27.08 19.84
N MET A 444 7.87 -27.64 20.53
CA MET A 444 7.36 -27.11 21.80
C MET A 444 8.44 -27.03 22.89
N MET A 445 9.31 -28.04 22.99
CA MET A 445 10.42 -28.03 23.95
C MET A 445 11.45 -26.95 23.62
N ILE A 446 11.72 -26.67 22.35
CA ILE A 446 12.57 -25.53 21.95
C ILE A 446 11.97 -24.22 22.43
N ILE A 447 10.67 -23.99 22.16
CA ILE A 447 9.99 -22.77 22.59
C ILE A 447 10.00 -22.66 24.12
N LEU A 448 9.74 -23.76 24.83
CA LEU A 448 9.81 -23.77 26.29
C LEU A 448 11.21 -23.42 26.81
N SER A 449 12.27 -23.92 26.16
CA SER A 449 13.64 -23.57 26.54
C SER A 449 13.91 -22.06 26.43
N ILE A 450 13.33 -21.41 25.40
CA ILE A 450 13.44 -19.95 25.23
C ILE A 450 12.65 -19.22 26.32
N LEU A 451 11.44 -19.66 26.65
CA LEU A 451 10.62 -19.07 27.72
C LEU A 451 11.28 -19.20 29.12
N GLN A 452 12.15 -20.17 29.26
CA GLN A 452 12.88 -20.46 30.50
C GLN A 452 14.30 -19.86 30.55
N PHE A 453 14.64 -18.90 29.67
CA PHE A 453 16.00 -18.33 29.55
C PHE A 453 16.57 -17.79 30.89
N ASN A 454 15.71 -17.40 31.83
CA ASN A 454 16.11 -16.94 33.17
C ASN A 454 16.49 -18.08 34.14
N ASN A 455 16.31 -19.35 33.74
CA ASN A 455 16.61 -20.52 34.53
C ASN A 455 17.38 -21.56 33.71
N LEU A 456 18.70 -21.49 33.76
CA LEU A 456 19.60 -22.32 32.95
C LEU A 456 19.39 -23.84 33.16
N GLU A 457 19.03 -24.26 34.38
CA GLU A 457 18.78 -25.69 34.67
C GLU A 457 17.52 -26.17 33.96
N LYS A 458 16.41 -25.43 34.06
CA LYS A 458 15.16 -25.76 33.35
C LYS A 458 15.32 -25.70 31.84
N MET A 459 16.05 -24.68 31.33
CA MET A 459 16.36 -24.54 29.92
C MET A 459 17.13 -25.76 29.41
N ASN A 460 18.17 -26.21 30.14
CA ASN A 460 18.94 -27.36 29.77
C ASN A 460 18.12 -28.69 29.80
N GLN A 461 17.25 -28.85 30.79
CA GLN A 461 16.31 -29.99 30.84
C GLN A 461 15.39 -30.02 29.61
N SER A 462 14.89 -28.88 29.18
CA SER A 462 14.07 -28.77 27.96
C SER A 462 14.89 -29.09 26.71
N LEU A 463 16.13 -28.61 26.58
CA LEU A 463 17.02 -28.89 25.44
C LEU A 463 17.44 -30.39 25.38
N ILE A 464 17.58 -31.08 26.49
CA ILE A 464 17.80 -32.55 26.51
C ILE A 464 16.63 -33.25 25.85
N LYS A 465 15.39 -32.90 26.23
CA LYS A 465 14.17 -33.48 25.62
C LYS A 465 14.06 -33.15 24.13
N VAL A 466 14.52 -31.98 23.67
CA VAL A 466 14.56 -31.67 22.25
C VAL A 466 15.38 -32.72 21.48
N ARG A 467 16.56 -33.10 21.99
CA ARG A 467 17.40 -34.16 21.37
C ARG A 467 16.71 -35.53 21.32
N GLU A 468 15.99 -35.89 22.37
CA GLU A 468 15.24 -37.12 22.43
C GLU A 468 14.10 -37.15 21.38
N TYR A 469 13.42 -36.04 21.19
CA TYR A 469 12.30 -35.93 20.25
C TYR A 469 12.73 -35.82 18.78
N PHE A 470 13.77 -35.07 18.49
CA PHE A 470 14.20 -34.86 17.09
C PHE A 470 15.11 -35.96 16.57
N GLY A 471 15.96 -36.58 17.42
CA GLY A 471 17.01 -37.42 16.94
C GLY A 471 17.97 -36.65 16.00
N GLU A 472 18.05 -37.10 14.73
CA GLU A 472 18.85 -36.46 13.68
C GLU A 472 18.10 -35.36 12.89
N ARG A 473 16.84 -35.15 13.18
CA ARG A 473 16.01 -34.17 12.48
C ARG A 473 16.31 -32.75 12.95
N THR A 474 16.03 -31.79 12.10
CA THR A 474 16.22 -30.36 12.39
C THR A 474 14.87 -29.67 12.61
N SER A 475 14.85 -28.63 13.43
CA SER A 475 13.69 -27.78 13.63
C SER A 475 13.23 -27.14 12.32
N VAL A 476 11.93 -27.11 12.05
CA VAL A 476 11.34 -26.38 10.92
C VAL A 476 11.30 -24.89 11.22
N ILE A 477 11.08 -24.51 12.48
CA ILE A 477 10.95 -23.12 12.90
C ILE A 477 12.32 -22.44 12.95
N PHE A 478 13.33 -23.12 13.49
CA PHE A 478 14.64 -22.55 13.77
C PHE A 478 15.76 -22.99 12.81
N GLY A 479 15.53 -24.05 12.04
CA GLY A 479 16.57 -24.64 11.19
C GLY A 479 17.75 -25.23 12.00
N ASN A 480 18.91 -25.36 11.37
CA ASN A 480 20.09 -25.94 12.00
C ASN A 480 20.76 -25.04 13.05
N SER A 481 20.45 -23.75 13.10
CA SER A 481 21.22 -22.78 13.88
C SER A 481 21.07 -22.93 15.40
N LEU A 482 19.98 -23.46 15.90
CA LEU A 482 19.76 -23.64 17.35
C LEU A 482 20.41 -24.92 17.91
N LEU A 483 20.51 -25.97 17.10
CA LEU A 483 21.16 -27.22 17.52
C LEU A 483 22.68 -27.09 17.65
N THR A 484 23.29 -26.16 16.93
CA THR A 484 24.73 -25.87 17.03
C THR A 484 25.09 -25.03 18.26
N TYR A 485 24.21 -24.16 18.75
CA TYR A 485 24.45 -23.39 19.98
C TYR A 485 24.34 -24.21 21.26
N GLY A 486 23.56 -25.29 21.27
CA GLY A 486 23.40 -26.20 22.43
C GLY A 486 24.54 -27.23 22.59
N THR A 487 25.52 -27.28 21.68
CA THR A 487 26.65 -28.21 21.76
C THR A 487 27.95 -27.58 22.28
N THR A 488 27.97 -26.27 22.52
CA THR A 488 29.15 -25.50 22.94
C THR A 488 29.05 -24.91 24.35
N CYS A 489 28.06 -25.34 25.15
CA CYS A 489 27.99 -25.02 26.59
C CYS A 489 28.16 -26.27 27.43
#